data_5f59ed98a734008c85550c343f965bda
#
_entry.id   5f59ed98a734008c85550c343f965bda
#
_cell.length_a   1.000
_cell.length_b   1.000
_cell.length_c   1.000
_cell.angle_alpha   90.00
_cell.angle_beta   90.00
_cell.angle_gamma   90.00
#
_symmetry.space_group_name_H-M   'P 1'
#
loop_
_entity.id
_entity.type
_entity.pdbx_description
1 polymer ?
#
loop_
_entity_poly.entity_id
_entity_poly.type
_entity_poly.pdbx_seq_one_letter_code
_entity_poly.pdbx_strand_id
1 'polypeptide(L)'
;LPILASTYDGNTGLLENYVHPYLGDKKLRTVKTKTVDDYYHFLETEAEPATNMGRPMREHITASTIHDIHKVLRCAFNLAVRWECIGKNPFLNATLPEHQEKERAVLSPEQVLRVLKFTCRPEYYDYYMMHCAILIAVGCTLRGGEIGGLQWDRVYYDQQAMNIDRVIDRVSKKNMEKLSKMEIMYTFPNLYPGTKTTIVLKQPKTEGSVRVVKSPSNVLEALSVLKEIQSKLKEELGADGYMDYNLVICQANGRPIRS
;
A
#
# COMPACT_ATOMS: atom_id res chain seq x y z
N LEU A 1 1.58 -0.41 -21.63
CA LEU A 1 2.35 -0.59 -20.39
C LEU A 1 1.54 -1.49 -19.49
N PRO A 2 2.13 -2.53 -18.87
CA PRO A 2 1.42 -3.37 -17.93
C PRO A 2 0.97 -2.52 -16.73
N ILE A 3 -0.31 -2.60 -16.39
CA ILE A 3 -0.87 -1.94 -15.21
C ILE A 3 -0.46 -2.77 -14.00
N LEU A 4 0.08 -2.11 -12.98
CA LEU A 4 0.43 -2.78 -11.73
C LEU A 4 -0.82 -3.32 -11.03
N ALA A 5 -0.68 -4.44 -10.33
CA ALA A 5 -1.79 -5.09 -9.65
C ALA A 5 -2.53 -4.19 -8.66
N SER A 6 -1.80 -3.45 -7.83
CA SER A 6 -2.42 -2.51 -6.88
C SER A 6 -3.20 -1.39 -7.58
N THR A 7 -2.70 -0.89 -8.71
CA THR A 7 -3.42 0.08 -9.54
C THR A 7 -4.64 -0.56 -10.20
N TYR A 8 -4.51 -1.80 -10.68
CA TYR A 8 -5.63 -2.54 -11.26
C TYR A 8 -6.73 -2.79 -10.21
N ASP A 9 -6.35 -3.23 -9.01
CA ASP A 9 -7.27 -3.47 -7.89
C ASP A 9 -8.00 -2.19 -7.49
N GLY A 10 -7.27 -1.10 -7.31
CA GLY A 10 -7.86 0.21 -6.99
C GLY A 10 -8.84 0.68 -8.06
N ASN A 11 -8.44 0.66 -9.32
CA ASN A 11 -9.30 1.06 -10.43
C ASN A 11 -10.54 0.15 -10.58
N THR A 12 -10.37 -1.17 -10.43
CA THR A 12 -11.50 -2.12 -10.47
C THR A 12 -12.48 -1.82 -9.34
N GLY A 13 -12.00 -1.56 -8.13
CA GLY A 13 -12.86 -1.18 -7.00
C GLY A 13 -13.63 0.11 -7.25
N LEU A 14 -13.01 1.12 -7.85
CA LEU A 14 -13.70 2.36 -8.24
C LEU A 14 -14.77 2.10 -9.30
N LEU A 15 -14.46 1.30 -10.31
CA LEU A 15 -15.41 0.96 -11.38
C LEU A 15 -16.58 0.14 -10.86
N GLU A 16 -16.34 -0.91 -10.09
CA GLU A 16 -17.37 -1.82 -9.56
C GLU A 16 -18.30 -1.11 -8.56
N ASN A 17 -17.75 -0.27 -7.67
CA ASN A 17 -18.54 0.36 -6.61
C ASN A 17 -19.26 1.64 -7.05
N TYR A 18 -18.66 2.41 -7.94
CA TYR A 18 -19.15 3.77 -8.22
C TYR A 18 -19.53 4.02 -9.67
N VAL A 19 -18.90 3.36 -10.63
CA VAL A 19 -19.13 3.64 -12.06
C VAL A 19 -20.17 2.72 -12.67
N HIS A 20 -20.02 1.41 -12.53
CA HIS A 20 -20.94 0.42 -13.12
C HIS A 20 -22.38 0.60 -12.65
N PRO A 21 -22.70 0.85 -11.35
CA PRO A 21 -24.06 1.01 -10.90
C PRO A 21 -24.80 2.21 -11.52
N TYR A 22 -24.07 3.25 -11.92
CA TYR A 22 -24.67 4.54 -12.35
C TYR A 22 -24.46 4.90 -13.81
N LEU A 23 -23.32 4.49 -14.38
CA LEU A 23 -22.97 4.79 -15.78
C LEU A 23 -22.85 3.54 -16.66
N GLY A 24 -22.83 2.33 -16.08
CA GLY A 24 -22.57 1.08 -16.81
C GLY A 24 -23.52 0.80 -17.95
N ASP A 25 -24.81 1.12 -17.80
CA ASP A 25 -25.84 0.91 -18.81
C ASP A 25 -25.94 2.01 -19.87
N LYS A 26 -25.21 3.11 -19.67
CA LYS A 26 -25.24 4.24 -20.63
C LYS A 26 -24.39 3.94 -21.86
N LYS A 27 -24.97 4.15 -23.03
CA LYS A 27 -24.21 4.06 -24.29
C LYS A 27 -23.11 5.14 -24.29
N LEU A 28 -21.89 4.76 -24.64
CA LEU A 28 -20.72 5.65 -24.62
C LEU A 28 -20.96 6.99 -25.35
N ARG A 29 -21.65 6.95 -26.50
CA ARG A 29 -21.96 8.13 -27.31
C ARG A 29 -22.98 9.08 -26.67
N THR A 30 -23.74 8.63 -25.67
CA THR A 30 -24.76 9.43 -24.99
C THR A 30 -24.22 10.19 -23.79
N VAL A 31 -23.01 9.82 -23.30
CA VAL A 31 -22.36 10.50 -22.18
C VAL A 31 -21.84 11.85 -22.65
N LYS A 32 -22.44 12.94 -22.14
CA LYS A 32 -22.07 14.32 -22.40
C LYS A 32 -21.43 14.93 -21.15
N THR A 33 -20.78 16.08 -21.27
CA THR A 33 -20.20 16.80 -20.12
C THR A 33 -21.23 17.02 -19.02
N LYS A 34 -22.45 17.47 -19.36
CA LYS A 34 -23.54 17.60 -18.39
C LYS A 34 -23.85 16.29 -17.66
N THR A 35 -23.85 15.16 -18.37
CA THR A 35 -24.03 13.81 -17.71
C THR A 35 -22.94 13.53 -16.69
N VAL A 36 -21.71 13.97 -16.96
CA VAL A 36 -20.57 13.81 -16.05
C VAL A 36 -20.72 14.71 -14.83
N ASP A 37 -21.11 15.98 -15.03
CA ASP A 37 -21.34 16.94 -13.95
C ASP A 37 -22.50 16.48 -13.04
N ASP A 38 -23.62 16.04 -13.62
CA ASP A 38 -24.77 15.50 -12.89
C ASP A 38 -24.36 14.23 -12.08
N TYR A 39 -23.50 13.38 -12.66
CA TYR A 39 -22.99 12.20 -12.00
C TYR A 39 -22.07 12.55 -10.81
N TYR A 40 -21.20 13.54 -10.92
CA TYR A 40 -20.37 13.98 -9.80
C TYR A 40 -21.19 14.58 -8.67
N HIS A 41 -22.18 15.39 -9.02
CA HIS A 41 -23.12 15.91 -8.04
C HIS A 41 -23.86 14.79 -7.29
N PHE A 42 -24.34 13.78 -8.02
CA PHE A 42 -24.95 12.59 -7.42
C PHE A 42 -23.98 11.84 -6.48
N LEU A 43 -22.72 11.63 -6.90
CA LEU A 43 -21.70 10.98 -6.05
C LEU A 43 -21.43 11.77 -4.76
N GLU A 44 -21.50 13.08 -4.81
CA GLU A 44 -21.24 13.97 -3.68
C GLU A 44 -22.42 14.02 -2.69
N THR A 45 -23.65 13.96 -3.19
CA THR A 45 -24.85 14.25 -2.39
C THR A 45 -25.72 13.04 -2.04
N GLU A 46 -25.77 12.02 -2.90
CA GLU A 46 -26.75 10.95 -2.80
C GLU A 46 -26.14 9.53 -2.74
N ALA A 47 -24.97 9.35 -3.36
CA ALA A 47 -24.39 8.02 -3.50
C ALA A 47 -23.81 7.49 -2.18
N GLU A 48 -24.11 6.23 -1.89
CA GLU A 48 -23.57 5.56 -0.71
C GLU A 48 -22.08 5.19 -0.88
N PRO A 49 -21.26 5.43 0.14
CA PRO A 49 -19.88 4.97 0.14
C PRO A 49 -19.77 3.45 0.11
N ALA A 50 -18.70 2.95 -0.51
CA ALA A 50 -18.41 1.52 -0.53
C ALA A 50 -18.32 0.94 0.89
N THR A 51 -18.84 -0.26 1.06
CA THR A 51 -18.86 -0.95 2.34
C THR A 51 -17.70 -1.95 2.48
N ASN A 52 -17.20 -2.10 3.70
CA ASN A 52 -16.31 -3.19 4.06
C ASN A 52 -16.96 -4.04 5.15
N MET A 53 -17.14 -5.34 4.90
CA MET A 53 -17.86 -6.25 5.79
C MET A 53 -19.28 -5.74 6.21
N GLY A 54 -19.99 -5.13 5.26
CA GLY A 54 -21.33 -4.59 5.50
C GLY A 54 -21.38 -3.25 6.26
N ARG A 55 -20.25 -2.65 6.56
CA ARG A 55 -20.17 -1.31 7.18
C ARG A 55 -19.64 -0.30 6.16
N PRO A 56 -20.26 0.89 6.05
CA PRO A 56 -19.75 1.94 5.19
C PRO A 56 -18.34 2.34 5.65
N MET A 57 -17.43 2.46 4.72
CA MET A 57 -16.04 2.85 5.01
C MET A 57 -15.94 4.32 5.46
N ARG A 58 -16.93 5.15 5.09
CA ARG A 58 -17.02 6.60 5.37
C ARG A 58 -18.49 6.99 5.40
N GLU A 59 -18.80 8.17 5.92
CA GLU A 59 -20.15 8.74 5.90
C GLU A 59 -20.57 9.20 4.49
N HIS A 60 -19.62 9.77 3.73
CA HIS A 60 -19.85 10.29 2.37
C HIS A 60 -18.69 9.95 1.44
N ILE A 61 -18.96 9.96 0.14
CA ILE A 61 -17.92 9.86 -0.89
C ILE A 61 -17.13 11.18 -0.90
N THR A 62 -15.81 11.08 -0.73
CA THR A 62 -14.97 12.28 -0.66
C THR A 62 -14.65 12.82 -2.05
N ALA A 63 -14.43 14.14 -2.17
CA ALA A 63 -13.95 14.78 -3.39
C ALA A 63 -12.70 14.07 -3.96
N SER A 64 -11.76 13.62 -3.09
CA SER A 64 -10.60 12.84 -3.53
C SER A 64 -10.98 11.55 -4.27
N THR A 65 -12.02 10.84 -3.80
CA THR A 65 -12.51 9.63 -4.49
C THR A 65 -13.12 9.97 -5.85
N ILE A 66 -13.88 11.06 -5.94
CA ILE A 66 -14.44 11.56 -7.22
C ILE A 66 -13.33 11.94 -8.19
N HIS A 67 -12.27 12.59 -7.71
CA HIS A 67 -11.08 12.90 -8.52
C HIS A 67 -10.38 11.64 -9.04
N ASP A 68 -10.29 10.57 -8.23
CA ASP A 68 -9.71 9.30 -8.67
C ASP A 68 -10.59 8.60 -9.70
N ILE A 69 -11.91 8.60 -9.53
CA ILE A 69 -12.88 8.13 -10.53
C ILE A 69 -12.71 8.93 -11.84
N HIS A 70 -12.63 10.27 -11.76
CA HIS A 70 -12.41 11.14 -12.92
C HIS A 70 -11.13 10.75 -13.68
N LYS A 71 -10.00 10.54 -12.99
CA LYS A 71 -8.73 10.14 -13.63
C LYS A 71 -8.90 8.85 -14.44
N VAL A 72 -9.55 7.83 -13.86
CA VAL A 72 -9.79 6.55 -14.53
C VAL A 72 -10.67 6.71 -15.75
N LEU A 73 -11.82 7.39 -15.59
CA LEU A 73 -12.78 7.59 -16.68
C LEU A 73 -12.22 8.50 -17.78
N ARG A 74 -11.52 9.57 -17.42
CA ARG A 74 -10.86 10.44 -18.39
C ARG A 74 -9.86 9.68 -19.26
N CYS A 75 -9.08 8.77 -18.67
CA CYS A 75 -8.16 7.91 -19.43
C CYS A 75 -8.92 6.97 -20.38
N ALA A 76 -9.99 6.32 -19.91
CA ALA A 76 -10.78 5.41 -20.71
C ALA A 76 -11.48 6.13 -21.88
N PHE A 77 -12.05 7.32 -21.64
CA PHE A 77 -12.69 8.11 -22.69
C PHE A 77 -11.68 8.76 -23.67
N ASN A 78 -10.46 9.06 -23.24
CA ASN A 78 -9.39 9.44 -24.18
C ASN A 78 -9.05 8.29 -25.13
N LEU A 79 -9.06 7.05 -24.64
CA LEU A 79 -8.85 5.87 -25.47
C LEU A 79 -10.02 5.67 -26.45
N ALA A 80 -11.26 5.90 -26.02
CA ALA A 80 -12.43 5.84 -26.88
C ALA A 80 -12.42 6.90 -28.00
N VAL A 81 -11.87 8.10 -27.73
CA VAL A 81 -11.64 9.13 -28.77
C VAL A 81 -10.57 8.65 -29.77
N ARG A 82 -9.45 8.10 -29.25
CA ARG A 82 -8.38 7.55 -30.10
C ARG A 82 -8.86 6.43 -31.01
N TRP A 83 -9.80 5.61 -30.54
CA TRP A 83 -10.41 4.53 -31.28
C TRP A 83 -11.62 4.98 -32.12
N GLU A 84 -11.86 6.28 -32.21
CA GLU A 84 -12.94 6.89 -33.00
C GLU A 84 -14.36 6.44 -32.60
N CYS A 85 -14.50 5.85 -31.40
CA CYS A 85 -15.81 5.47 -30.84
C CYS A 85 -16.67 6.70 -30.52
N ILE A 86 -16.02 7.83 -30.15
CA ILE A 86 -16.65 9.13 -29.83
C ILE A 86 -15.78 10.27 -30.38
N GLY A 87 -16.39 11.38 -30.71
CA GLY A 87 -15.67 12.53 -31.29
C GLY A 87 -14.90 13.39 -30.30
N LYS A 88 -15.32 13.42 -29.01
CA LYS A 88 -14.66 14.19 -27.95
C LYS A 88 -14.83 13.51 -26.59
N ASN A 89 -13.87 13.71 -25.71
CA ASN A 89 -13.95 13.21 -24.34
C ASN A 89 -14.78 14.19 -23.45
N PRO A 90 -15.94 13.76 -22.90
CA PRO A 90 -16.80 14.61 -22.08
C PRO A 90 -16.19 14.95 -20.72
N PHE A 91 -15.19 14.20 -20.25
CA PHE A 91 -14.52 14.42 -18.97
C PHE A 91 -13.51 15.56 -19.00
N LEU A 92 -13.10 16.06 -20.18
CA LEU A 92 -12.10 17.14 -20.27
C LEU A 92 -12.58 18.46 -19.69
N ASN A 93 -13.88 18.74 -19.83
CA ASN A 93 -14.48 20.00 -19.40
C ASN A 93 -15.49 19.81 -18.27
N ALA A 94 -15.47 18.65 -17.59
CA ALA A 94 -16.33 18.40 -16.45
C ALA A 94 -15.85 19.18 -15.22
N THR A 95 -16.80 19.65 -14.42
CA THR A 95 -16.56 20.38 -13.19
C THR A 95 -16.33 19.40 -12.05
N LEU A 96 -15.13 19.39 -11.50
CA LEU A 96 -14.79 18.56 -10.34
C LEU A 96 -15.15 19.27 -9.03
N PRO A 97 -15.59 18.53 -8.00
CA PRO A 97 -15.78 19.10 -6.67
C PRO A 97 -14.45 19.62 -6.12
N GLU A 98 -14.52 20.68 -5.32
CA GLU A 98 -13.35 21.27 -4.71
C GLU A 98 -12.70 20.25 -3.74
N HIS A 99 -11.42 19.97 -3.98
CA HIS A 99 -10.65 19.08 -3.13
C HIS A 99 -9.68 19.88 -2.28
N GLN A 100 -10.05 20.07 -1.02
CA GLN A 100 -9.13 20.62 -0.01
C GLN A 100 -8.19 19.51 0.45
N GLU A 101 -6.92 19.63 0.12
CA GLU A 101 -5.90 18.77 0.73
C GLU A 101 -5.85 19.07 2.24
N LYS A 102 -6.29 18.08 3.04
CA LYS A 102 -6.10 18.18 4.49
C LYS A 102 -4.60 18.09 4.78
N GLU A 103 -4.04 19.12 5.38
CA GLU A 103 -2.69 19.05 5.92
C GLU A 103 -2.61 17.85 6.86
N ARG A 104 -1.71 16.93 6.54
CA ARG A 104 -1.44 15.80 7.42
C ARG A 104 -0.59 16.31 8.58
N ALA A 105 -1.00 16.01 9.81
CA ALA A 105 -0.19 16.30 10.98
C ALA A 105 1.17 15.59 10.83
N VAL A 106 2.23 16.36 10.80
CA VAL A 106 3.61 15.87 10.83
C VAL A 106 4.07 15.87 12.28
N LEU A 107 4.63 14.76 12.74
CA LEU A 107 5.19 14.68 14.07
C LEU A 107 6.40 15.61 14.21
N SER A 108 6.44 16.39 15.28
CA SER A 108 7.64 17.19 15.59
C SER A 108 8.82 16.28 15.98
N PRO A 109 10.07 16.74 15.86
CA PRO A 109 11.24 15.98 16.32
C PRO A 109 11.11 15.52 17.78
N GLU A 110 10.57 16.35 18.67
CA GLU A 110 10.34 16.03 20.08
C GLU A 110 9.30 14.92 20.25
N GLN A 111 8.26 14.93 19.42
CA GLN A 111 7.25 13.87 19.41
C GLN A 111 7.85 12.54 18.93
N VAL A 112 8.66 12.57 17.88
CA VAL A 112 9.38 11.37 17.38
C VAL A 112 10.31 10.82 18.46
N LEU A 113 11.12 11.67 19.11
CA LEU A 113 12.00 11.26 20.20
C LEU A 113 11.22 10.66 21.38
N ARG A 114 10.05 11.21 21.70
CA ARG A 114 9.18 10.68 22.77
C ARG A 114 8.67 9.29 22.42
N VAL A 115 8.24 9.06 21.17
CA VAL A 115 7.80 7.74 20.70
C VAL A 115 8.97 6.75 20.73
N LEU A 116 10.15 7.15 20.24
CA LEU A 116 11.35 6.31 20.28
C LEU A 116 11.74 5.92 21.71
N LYS A 117 11.73 6.87 22.66
CA LYS A 117 11.95 6.56 24.08
C LYS A 117 10.93 5.58 24.63
N PHE A 118 9.66 5.75 24.30
CA PHE A 118 8.59 4.88 24.76
C PHE A 118 8.70 3.45 24.21
N THR A 119 9.12 3.30 22.97
CA THR A 119 9.22 2.00 22.27
C THR A 119 10.56 1.27 22.52
N CYS A 120 11.58 1.94 23.04
CA CYS A 120 12.89 1.36 23.36
C CYS A 120 12.81 0.45 24.59
N ARG A 121 12.18 -0.71 24.42
CA ARG A 121 11.94 -1.72 25.47
C ARG A 121 12.23 -3.11 24.94
N PRO A 122 13.49 -3.53 24.97
CA PRO A 122 13.92 -4.82 24.41
C PRO A 122 13.30 -6.03 25.12
N GLU A 123 12.82 -5.87 26.35
CA GLU A 123 12.08 -6.89 27.11
C GLU A 123 10.68 -7.18 26.53
N TYR A 124 10.13 -6.29 25.69
CA TYR A 124 8.85 -6.46 25.00
C TYR A 124 9.06 -6.43 23.49
N TYR A 125 9.02 -7.59 22.86
CA TYR A 125 9.30 -7.74 21.43
C TYR A 125 8.58 -6.73 20.53
N ASP A 126 7.26 -6.60 20.68
CA ASP A 126 6.44 -5.73 19.80
C ASP A 126 6.82 -4.26 19.92
N TYR A 127 7.16 -3.79 21.12
CA TYR A 127 7.64 -2.43 21.33
C TYR A 127 9.00 -2.22 20.69
N TYR A 128 9.93 -3.16 20.89
CA TYR A 128 11.28 -3.01 20.36
C TYR A 128 11.33 -3.19 18.84
N MET A 129 10.53 -4.07 18.29
CA MET A 129 10.34 -4.21 16.84
C MET A 129 9.79 -2.89 16.24
N MET A 130 8.79 -2.27 16.89
CA MET A 130 8.26 -0.96 16.49
C MET A 130 9.32 0.14 16.59
N HIS A 131 10.14 0.14 17.66
CA HIS A 131 11.27 1.05 17.81
C HIS A 131 12.23 0.96 16.62
N CYS A 132 12.65 -0.25 16.24
CA CYS A 132 13.52 -0.47 15.09
C CYS A 132 12.85 -0.01 13.77
N ALA A 133 11.57 -0.30 13.58
CA ALA A 133 10.84 0.14 12.40
C ALA A 133 10.80 1.67 12.28
N ILE A 134 10.58 2.39 13.39
CA ILE A 134 10.58 3.86 13.41
C ILE A 134 11.99 4.40 13.18
N LEU A 135 13.03 3.81 13.78
CA LEU A 135 14.42 4.20 13.53
C LEU A 135 14.81 4.05 12.06
N ILE A 136 14.42 2.95 11.42
CA ILE A 136 14.64 2.74 9.97
C ILE A 136 13.87 3.80 9.17
N ALA A 137 12.60 4.05 9.51
CA ALA A 137 11.77 5.02 8.80
C ALA A 137 12.37 6.43 8.84
N VAL A 138 12.83 6.86 10.00
CA VAL A 138 13.36 8.21 10.21
C VAL A 138 14.82 8.31 9.77
N GLY A 139 15.67 7.35 10.16
CA GLY A 139 17.12 7.39 9.90
C GLY A 139 17.48 7.05 8.45
N CYS A 140 16.70 6.18 7.79
CA CYS A 140 16.96 5.72 6.43
C CYS A 140 15.91 6.17 5.42
N THR A 141 14.88 6.91 5.84
CA THR A 141 13.78 7.43 5.00
C THR A 141 13.10 6.36 4.13
N LEU A 142 12.91 5.15 4.69
CA LEU A 142 12.29 4.04 3.98
C LEU A 142 10.76 4.12 4.06
N ARG A 143 10.09 3.65 3.00
CA ARG A 143 8.64 3.50 2.97
C ARG A 143 8.21 2.27 3.77
N GLY A 144 6.98 2.27 4.30
CA GLY A 144 6.46 1.16 5.11
C GLY A 144 6.58 -0.21 4.43
N GLY A 145 6.30 -0.31 3.12
CA GLY A 145 6.47 -1.56 2.37
C GLY A 145 7.94 -1.99 2.21
N GLU A 146 8.87 -1.04 2.11
CA GLU A 146 10.33 -1.30 2.06
C GLU A 146 10.82 -1.81 3.42
N ILE A 147 10.36 -1.18 4.52
CA ILE A 147 10.67 -1.60 5.89
C ILE A 147 10.17 -3.03 6.15
N GLY A 148 8.92 -3.32 5.78
CA GLY A 148 8.35 -4.66 5.94
C GLY A 148 9.02 -5.71 5.06
N GLY A 149 9.54 -5.33 3.88
CA GLY A 149 10.24 -6.21 2.94
C GLY A 149 11.73 -6.37 3.19
N LEU A 150 12.30 -5.63 4.16
CA LEU A 150 13.72 -5.72 4.48
C LEU A 150 14.04 -7.08 5.11
N GLN A 151 15.05 -7.75 4.58
CA GLN A 151 15.53 -9.05 5.08
C GLN A 151 16.95 -8.91 5.64
N TRP A 152 17.33 -9.78 6.58
CA TRP A 152 18.62 -9.73 7.25
C TRP A 152 19.83 -9.88 6.31
N ASP A 153 19.68 -10.58 5.20
CA ASP A 153 20.72 -10.72 4.17
C ASP A 153 20.94 -9.44 3.35
N ARG A 154 20.13 -8.41 3.59
CA ARG A 154 20.22 -7.07 2.98
C ARG A 154 20.74 -5.99 3.92
N VAL A 155 21.11 -6.34 5.15
CA VAL A 155 21.69 -5.44 6.15
C VAL A 155 23.20 -5.68 6.20
N TYR A 156 23.98 -4.71 5.77
CA TYR A 156 25.44 -4.76 5.68
C TYR A 156 26.07 -3.94 6.79
N TYR A 157 26.39 -4.59 7.91
CA TYR A 157 26.94 -3.93 9.11
C TYR A 157 28.29 -3.26 8.82
N ASP A 158 29.20 -3.98 8.14
CA ASP A 158 30.54 -3.48 7.82
C ASP A 158 30.52 -2.25 6.90
N GLN A 159 29.52 -2.17 6.03
CA GLN A 159 29.35 -1.06 5.08
C GLN A 159 28.46 0.05 5.62
N GLN A 160 27.87 -0.13 6.81
CA GLN A 160 26.84 0.74 7.37
C GLN A 160 25.75 1.07 6.34
N ALA A 161 25.18 0.03 5.72
CA ALA A 161 24.25 0.18 4.62
C ALA A 161 23.18 -0.91 4.60
N MET A 162 22.08 -0.63 3.91
CA MET A 162 21.00 -1.57 3.61
C MET A 162 20.72 -1.56 2.12
N ASN A 163 20.52 -2.73 1.51
CA ASN A 163 20.07 -2.84 0.13
C ASN A 163 18.54 -2.95 0.10
N ILE A 164 17.89 -2.01 -0.55
CA ILE A 164 16.43 -1.95 -0.67
C ILE A 164 16.04 -2.43 -2.07
N ASP A 165 15.82 -3.73 -2.19
CA ASP A 165 15.46 -4.41 -3.44
C ASP A 165 14.15 -5.20 -3.35
N ARG A 166 13.46 -5.12 -2.19
CA ARG A 166 12.24 -5.87 -1.90
C ARG A 166 11.23 -5.01 -1.15
N VAL A 167 9.95 -5.28 -1.39
CA VAL A 167 8.84 -4.62 -0.68
C VAL A 167 7.78 -5.65 -0.32
N ILE A 168 7.16 -5.48 0.85
CA ILE A 168 5.93 -6.19 1.19
C ILE A 168 4.75 -5.37 0.68
N ASP A 169 3.80 -6.07 0.06
CA ASP A 169 2.54 -5.50 -0.39
C ASP A 169 1.38 -6.47 -0.14
N ARG A 170 0.17 -5.92 -0.06
CA ARG A 170 -1.05 -6.70 0.02
C ARG A 170 -1.74 -6.70 -1.33
N VAL A 171 -1.99 -7.87 -1.88
CA VAL A 171 -2.61 -8.04 -3.20
C VAL A 171 -3.90 -8.86 -3.11
N SER A 172 -4.85 -8.55 -3.99
CA SER A 172 -6.07 -9.34 -4.12
C SER A 172 -5.75 -10.69 -4.75
N LYS A 173 -6.26 -11.77 -4.17
CA LYS A 173 -6.10 -13.13 -4.72
C LYS A 173 -6.73 -13.25 -6.12
N LYS A 174 -7.86 -12.59 -6.36
CA LYS A 174 -8.54 -12.54 -7.67
C LYS A 174 -7.64 -12.00 -8.78
N ASN A 175 -6.73 -11.10 -8.43
CA ASN A 175 -5.88 -10.41 -9.39
C ASN A 175 -4.43 -10.91 -9.41
N MET A 176 -4.06 -11.80 -8.49
CA MET A 176 -2.72 -12.43 -8.49
C MET A 176 -2.41 -13.18 -9.80
N GLU A 177 -3.42 -13.81 -10.41
CA GLU A 177 -3.25 -14.52 -11.70
C GLU A 177 -2.92 -13.58 -12.86
N LYS A 178 -3.31 -12.30 -12.75
CA LYS A 178 -3.06 -11.24 -13.74
C LYS A 178 -1.72 -10.54 -13.52
N LEU A 179 -1.10 -10.74 -12.34
CA LEU A 179 0.24 -10.25 -12.05
C LEU A 179 1.26 -11.03 -12.84
N SER A 180 2.20 -10.33 -13.43
CA SER A 180 3.38 -10.97 -14.00
C SER A 180 4.07 -11.75 -12.87
N LYS A 181 4.27 -13.07 -13.09
CA LYS A 181 4.99 -13.92 -12.14
C LYS A 181 6.40 -13.41 -11.81
N MET A 182 6.92 -12.48 -12.62
CA MET A 182 8.26 -11.88 -12.44
C MET A 182 8.30 -10.83 -11.29
N GLU A 183 7.16 -10.28 -10.84
CA GLU A 183 7.14 -9.27 -9.78
C GLU A 183 7.06 -9.88 -8.38
N ILE A 184 6.42 -11.05 -8.22
CA ILE A 184 6.22 -11.71 -6.93
C ILE A 184 7.38 -12.68 -6.68
N MET A 185 8.18 -12.40 -5.65
CA MET A 185 9.28 -13.26 -5.21
C MET A 185 8.77 -14.36 -4.27
N TYR A 186 7.82 -14.02 -3.40
CA TYR A 186 7.24 -14.95 -2.42
C TYR A 186 5.82 -14.54 -2.04
N THR A 187 4.93 -15.52 -1.82
CA THR A 187 3.58 -15.33 -1.31
C THR A 187 3.48 -15.91 0.08
N PHE A 188 3.19 -15.08 1.08
CA PHE A 188 3.08 -15.53 2.45
C PHE A 188 1.77 -16.29 2.70
N PRO A 189 1.80 -17.40 3.45
CA PRO A 189 0.60 -18.16 3.79
C PRO A 189 -0.40 -17.31 4.59
N ASN A 190 -1.68 -17.39 4.22
CA ASN A 190 -2.73 -16.72 4.98
C ASN A 190 -3.05 -17.51 6.27
N LEU A 191 -3.23 -16.79 7.37
CA LEU A 191 -3.63 -17.35 8.67
C LEU A 191 -5.06 -17.94 8.65
N TYR A 192 -5.94 -17.29 7.90
CA TYR A 192 -7.36 -17.64 7.89
C TYR A 192 -7.79 -18.05 6.49
N PRO A 193 -8.53 -19.16 6.35
CA PRO A 193 -9.17 -19.51 5.09
C PRO A 193 -10.20 -18.43 4.69
N GLY A 194 -10.43 -18.27 3.40
CA GLY A 194 -11.44 -17.34 2.87
C GLY A 194 -11.01 -15.87 2.79
N THR A 195 -9.77 -15.51 3.18
CA THR A 195 -9.28 -14.14 2.97
C THR A 195 -9.19 -13.79 1.49
N LYS A 196 -9.72 -12.61 1.11
CA LYS A 196 -9.72 -12.11 -0.28
C LYS A 196 -8.36 -11.58 -0.75
N THR A 197 -7.45 -11.31 0.21
CA THR A 197 -6.12 -10.75 -0.05
C THR A 197 -5.03 -11.63 0.55
N THR A 198 -3.82 -11.51 0.03
CA THR A 198 -2.61 -12.13 0.60
C THR A 198 -1.47 -11.13 0.64
N ILE A 199 -0.49 -11.40 1.52
CA ILE A 199 0.75 -10.63 1.59
C ILE A 199 1.77 -11.27 0.65
N VAL A 200 2.47 -10.45 -0.10
CA VAL A 200 3.52 -10.87 -1.02
C VAL A 200 4.79 -10.09 -0.78
N LEU A 201 5.93 -10.74 -0.97
CA LEU A 201 7.23 -10.10 -1.14
C LEU A 201 7.46 -9.94 -2.64
N LYS A 202 7.74 -8.74 -3.09
CA LYS A 202 7.92 -8.44 -4.51
C LYS A 202 9.04 -7.43 -4.73
N GLN A 203 9.45 -7.28 -5.99
CA GLN A 203 10.38 -6.21 -6.38
C GLN A 203 9.70 -4.83 -6.25
N PRO A 204 10.47 -3.77 -5.98
CA PRO A 204 9.96 -2.40 -6.04
C PRO A 204 9.38 -2.05 -7.42
N LYS A 205 8.44 -1.11 -7.43
CA LYS A 205 7.68 -0.70 -8.62
C LYS A 205 8.54 -0.15 -9.77
N THR A 206 9.67 0.46 -9.45
CA THR A 206 10.56 1.11 -10.41
C THR A 206 12.00 0.71 -10.16
N GLU A 207 12.82 0.62 -11.21
CA GLU A 207 14.25 0.34 -11.09
C GLU A 207 14.96 1.33 -10.16
N GLY A 208 14.61 2.62 -10.22
CA GLY A 208 15.15 3.65 -9.34
C GLY A 208 14.76 3.48 -7.84
N SER A 209 13.84 2.56 -7.52
CA SER A 209 13.52 2.22 -6.13
C SER A 209 14.48 1.17 -5.56
N VAL A 210 15.18 0.41 -6.39
CA VAL A 210 16.27 -0.47 -5.96
C VAL A 210 17.50 0.39 -5.68
N ARG A 211 17.93 0.39 -4.43
CA ARG A 211 19.02 1.26 -3.99
C ARG A 211 19.70 0.75 -2.73
N VAL A 212 20.95 1.13 -2.56
CA VAL A 212 21.67 1.00 -1.30
C VAL A 212 21.54 2.29 -0.52
N VAL A 213 21.08 2.20 0.73
CA VAL A 213 20.89 3.33 1.64
C VAL A 213 21.91 3.22 2.76
N LYS A 214 22.61 4.33 3.04
CA LYS A 214 23.47 4.41 4.22
C LYS A 214 22.61 4.39 5.49
N SER A 215 23.07 3.65 6.48
CA SER A 215 22.37 3.50 7.76
C SER A 215 23.17 4.13 8.88
N PRO A 216 22.58 5.00 9.70
CA PRO A 216 23.23 5.50 10.91
C PRO A 216 23.60 4.36 11.87
N SER A 217 24.70 4.52 12.63
CA SER A 217 25.19 3.46 13.55
C SER A 217 24.14 3.05 14.59
N ASN A 218 23.42 4.02 15.16
CA ASN A 218 22.37 3.77 16.14
C ASN A 218 21.21 2.89 15.58
N VAL A 219 20.92 2.95 14.28
CA VAL A 219 19.95 2.05 13.63
C VAL A 219 20.51 0.63 13.62
N LEU A 220 21.76 0.45 13.18
CA LEU A 220 22.40 -0.86 13.12
C LEU A 220 22.58 -1.50 14.48
N GLU A 221 22.94 -0.70 15.50
CA GLU A 221 23.02 -1.15 16.90
C GLU A 221 21.67 -1.68 17.40
N ALA A 222 20.58 -0.92 17.16
CA ALA A 222 19.24 -1.38 17.50
C ALA A 222 18.84 -2.66 16.76
N LEU A 223 19.21 -2.76 15.48
CA LEU A 223 18.94 -3.97 14.68
C LEU A 223 19.73 -5.17 15.15
N SER A 224 20.95 -4.99 15.66
CA SER A 224 21.73 -6.10 16.25
C SER A 224 21.01 -6.69 17.47
N VAL A 225 20.48 -5.83 18.35
CA VAL A 225 19.69 -6.28 19.51
C VAL A 225 18.40 -6.96 19.06
N LEU A 226 17.69 -6.42 18.06
CA LEU A 226 16.48 -7.06 17.52
C LEU A 226 16.77 -8.45 16.96
N LYS A 227 17.91 -8.62 16.27
CA LYS A 227 18.34 -9.91 15.71
C LYS A 227 18.57 -10.94 16.80
N GLU A 228 19.21 -10.56 17.91
CA GLU A 228 19.40 -11.43 19.06
C GLU A 228 18.06 -11.85 19.70
N ILE A 229 17.12 -10.91 19.85
CA ILE A 229 15.78 -11.21 20.38
C ILE A 229 15.05 -12.18 19.45
N GLN A 230 15.08 -11.95 18.13
CA GLN A 230 14.46 -12.86 17.16
C GLN A 230 15.10 -14.25 17.17
N SER A 231 16.43 -14.34 17.35
CA SER A 231 17.13 -15.63 17.45
C SER A 231 16.65 -16.43 18.67
N LYS A 232 16.49 -15.78 19.81
CA LYS A 232 15.94 -16.41 21.04
C LYS A 232 14.49 -16.87 20.83
N LEU A 233 13.63 -16.03 20.24
CA LEU A 233 12.24 -16.40 19.95
C LEU A 233 12.17 -17.58 18.98
N LYS A 234 13.07 -17.65 18.00
CA LYS A 234 13.15 -18.77 17.07
C LYS A 234 13.55 -20.07 17.78
N GLU A 235 14.48 -20.03 18.73
CA GLU A 235 14.87 -21.17 19.55
C GLU A 235 13.72 -21.62 20.47
N GLU A 236 13.05 -20.67 21.15
CA GLU A 236 11.95 -20.93 22.08
C GLU A 236 10.71 -21.52 21.39
N LEU A 237 10.32 -20.98 20.24
CA LEU A 237 9.13 -21.41 19.50
C LEU A 237 9.38 -22.65 18.63
N GLY A 238 10.62 -22.94 18.29
CA GLY A 238 11.00 -24.05 17.42
C GLY A 238 10.49 -23.91 15.98
N ALA A 239 10.77 -24.93 15.17
CA ALA A 239 10.45 -24.91 13.74
C ALA A 239 8.94 -24.87 13.43
N ASP A 240 8.10 -25.40 14.32
CA ASP A 240 6.65 -25.42 14.14
C ASP A 240 5.98 -24.11 14.57
N GLY A 241 6.60 -23.37 15.49
CA GLY A 241 6.07 -22.12 16.03
C GLY A 241 6.61 -20.86 15.38
N TYR A 242 7.83 -20.88 14.84
CA TYR A 242 8.48 -19.74 14.21
C TYR A 242 8.61 -19.92 12.69
N MET A 243 8.07 -19.00 11.94
CA MET A 243 8.16 -18.99 10.48
C MET A 243 9.29 -18.08 10.03
N ASP A 244 10.44 -18.66 9.68
CA ASP A 244 11.62 -17.91 9.29
C ASP A 244 11.57 -17.48 7.83
N TYR A 245 11.17 -16.24 7.62
CA TYR A 245 11.21 -15.57 6.32
C TYR A 245 12.40 -14.60 6.19
N ASN A 246 13.33 -14.64 7.12
CA ASN A 246 14.51 -13.77 7.17
C ASN A 246 14.16 -12.27 7.24
N LEU A 247 12.95 -11.91 7.71
CA LEU A 247 12.49 -10.52 7.80
C LEU A 247 13.11 -9.81 8.99
N VAL A 248 13.54 -8.56 8.79
CA VAL A 248 14.04 -7.69 9.87
C VAL A 248 12.89 -7.26 10.76
N ILE A 249 11.80 -6.82 10.15
CA ILE A 249 10.60 -6.34 10.86
C ILE A 249 9.47 -7.34 10.63
N CYS A 250 9.17 -8.14 11.66
CA CYS A 250 8.17 -9.21 11.61
C CYS A 250 7.44 -9.34 12.96
N GLN A 251 6.40 -10.16 13.01
CA GLN A 251 5.73 -10.56 14.25
C GLN A 251 6.65 -11.47 15.09
N ALA A 252 6.35 -11.64 16.37
CA ALA A 252 7.14 -12.49 17.28
C ALA A 252 7.31 -13.94 16.80
N ASN A 253 6.41 -14.44 15.96
CA ASN A 253 6.48 -15.75 15.33
C ASN A 253 7.10 -15.74 13.93
N GLY A 254 7.80 -14.67 13.53
CA GLY A 254 8.49 -14.54 12.24
C GLY A 254 7.60 -14.14 11.06
N ARG A 255 6.28 -14.05 11.22
CA ARG A 255 5.36 -13.68 10.14
C ARG A 255 5.49 -12.21 9.76
N PRO A 256 5.19 -11.87 8.49
CA PRO A 256 5.21 -10.47 8.06
C PRO A 256 4.18 -9.64 8.83
N ILE A 257 4.51 -8.37 9.06
CA ILE A 257 3.56 -7.41 9.59
C ILE A 257 2.53 -7.09 8.52
N ARG A 258 1.28 -6.89 8.92
CA ARG A 258 0.26 -6.40 8.01
C ARG A 258 0.52 -4.91 7.74
N SER A 259 0.81 -4.56 6.51
CA SER A 259 0.83 -3.16 6.05
C SER A 259 -0.58 -2.61 5.94
#